data_3be3b0ffd3de9bb1f3697a340f72932d
#
_entry.id   3be3b0ffd3de9bb1f3697a340f72932d
#
_cell.length_a   1.000
_cell.length_b   1.000
_cell.length_c   1.000
_cell.angle_alpha   90.00
_cell.angle_beta   90.00
_cell.angle_gamma   90.00
#
_symmetry.space_group_name_H-M   'P 1'
#
loop_
_entity.id
_entity.type
_entity.pdbx_description
1 polymer ?
#
loop_
_entity_poly.entity_id
_entity_poly.type
_entity_poly.pdbx_seq_one_letter_code
_entity_poly.pdbx_strand_id
1 'polypeptide(L)'
;MITVTGDITVDWIQWSVKGDSDVSEFNWKNHLGFKRKALEGGALLTARMLKNFTEVNHPSIGDEPGNTDPSEFIHSFAELKATGDGYHVKKFMGYTGPDSGLPSMPFSLKEHESPIIVIDDAGNGFREMEERWPSQIMGGDPLIVLKMSSPLFRGSLWEHLLEEHPEKLIVIITADDLREHGANITRRLSWERTAEDFIWQMENNRSLEDLRDLNVVVRIGLEGAINYNRGDVRLFYHPQLFEGDLTERAPGKMQGCGSAFTAAFTAALSEGREMDECIRRGITAAARLLERGFSSEPDYPISDVFMSADDEIGAVEIPQHPRGLWTIASSPPLFDIESVSRYIVINGYSRKKCPLPVAHFGKLITADRREIEGYQSIRNLMVEYMKNDNPERPLCIGVFGPPGAGKSFAVSQLAASVDPERIKHLNFNISQFRCEDDLIDAFHQIRDAVLEGMVPPGIL
;
A
#
# COMPACT_ATOMS: atom_id res chain seq x y z
N MET A 1 0.52 -26.70 13.05
CA MET A 1 -0.60 -25.80 13.38
C MET A 1 -0.05 -24.45 13.79
N ILE A 2 -0.73 -23.35 13.43
CA ILE A 2 -0.39 -21.95 13.77
C ILE A 2 -1.52 -21.41 14.66
N THR A 3 -1.19 -20.66 15.71
CA THR A 3 -2.20 -19.92 16.48
C THR A 3 -2.29 -18.49 15.94
N VAL A 4 -3.51 -18.02 15.67
CA VAL A 4 -3.80 -16.63 15.31
C VAL A 4 -4.65 -16.01 16.40
N THR A 5 -4.30 -14.80 16.85
CA THR A 5 -5.00 -14.03 17.86
C THR A 5 -4.89 -12.54 17.56
N GLY A 6 -5.54 -11.70 18.34
CA GLY A 6 -5.45 -10.25 18.21
C GLY A 6 -6.82 -9.58 18.16
N ASP A 7 -6.84 -8.34 17.69
CA ASP A 7 -8.08 -7.60 17.53
C ASP A 7 -8.95 -8.17 16.41
N ILE A 8 -10.23 -8.24 16.66
CA ILE A 8 -11.24 -8.63 15.67
C ILE A 8 -12.00 -7.38 15.25
N THR A 9 -11.90 -7.08 13.97
CA THR A 9 -12.55 -5.94 13.34
C THR A 9 -13.70 -6.39 12.45
N VAL A 10 -14.59 -5.47 12.10
CA VAL A 10 -15.70 -5.72 11.19
C VAL A 10 -15.47 -4.94 9.90
N ASP A 11 -15.41 -5.62 8.76
CA ASP A 11 -15.23 -4.99 7.46
C ASP A 11 -16.58 -4.80 6.78
N TRP A 12 -17.12 -3.59 6.84
CA TRP A 12 -18.38 -3.24 6.19
C TRP A 12 -18.16 -2.92 4.73
N ILE A 13 -18.99 -3.52 3.87
CA ILE A 13 -19.06 -3.26 2.45
C ILE A 13 -20.48 -2.92 2.04
N GLN A 14 -20.62 -1.96 1.11
CA GLN A 14 -21.93 -1.63 0.51
C GLN A 14 -21.82 -1.54 -1.01
N TRP A 15 -22.90 -1.90 -1.69
CA TRP A 15 -22.99 -1.82 -3.15
C TRP A 15 -24.42 -1.47 -3.59
N SER A 16 -24.54 -0.80 -4.74
CA SER A 16 -25.85 -0.48 -5.32
C SER A 16 -26.45 -1.71 -6.00
N VAL A 17 -27.76 -1.89 -5.84
CA VAL A 17 -28.54 -2.92 -6.53
C VAL A 17 -29.43 -2.24 -7.57
N LYS A 18 -29.22 -2.53 -8.85
CA LYS A 18 -30.11 -2.07 -9.90
C LYS A 18 -31.38 -2.90 -9.87
N GLY A 19 -32.51 -2.28 -9.53
CA GLY A 19 -33.83 -2.85 -9.82
C GLY A 19 -34.66 -3.40 -8.65
N ASP A 20 -34.21 -3.37 -7.42
CA ASP A 20 -35.06 -3.76 -6.27
C ASP A 20 -35.83 -2.55 -5.75
N SER A 21 -37.05 -2.39 -6.26
CA SER A 21 -38.04 -1.41 -5.77
C SER A 21 -38.86 -1.90 -4.56
N ASP A 22 -38.64 -3.11 -4.09
CA ASP A 22 -39.34 -3.69 -2.95
C ASP A 22 -38.50 -3.57 -1.64
N VAL A 23 -38.37 -2.36 -1.15
CA VAL A 23 -37.93 -2.13 0.22
C VAL A 23 -39.14 -1.88 1.09
N SER A 24 -39.82 -2.96 1.51
CA SER A 24 -41.01 -2.89 2.37
C SER A 24 -40.72 -2.64 3.84
N GLU A 25 -39.45 -2.78 4.27
CA GLU A 25 -39.01 -2.48 5.62
C GLU A 25 -37.71 -1.68 5.63
N PHE A 26 -37.71 -0.54 6.33
CA PHE A 26 -36.50 0.24 6.58
C PHE A 26 -35.56 -0.57 7.47
N ASN A 27 -34.50 -1.06 6.90
CA ASN A 27 -33.39 -1.67 7.59
C ASN A 27 -32.11 -0.92 7.20
N TRP A 28 -31.32 -0.49 8.16
CA TRP A 28 -30.06 0.20 7.90
C TRP A 28 -29.09 -0.61 7.00
N LYS A 29 -29.25 -1.94 6.93
CA LYS A 29 -28.52 -2.83 6.01
C LYS A 29 -28.98 -2.70 4.54
N ASN A 30 -30.22 -2.26 4.28
CA ASN A 30 -30.87 -2.25 2.97
C ASN A 30 -31.51 -0.89 2.66
N HIS A 31 -30.79 0.20 2.81
CA HIS A 31 -31.35 1.53 2.61
C HIS A 31 -31.19 2.00 1.17
N LEU A 32 -32.31 2.46 0.56
CA LEU A 32 -32.34 3.25 -0.70
C LEU A 32 -31.54 2.66 -1.88
N GLY A 33 -31.72 1.38 -2.20
CA GLY A 33 -31.06 0.76 -3.37
C GLY A 33 -29.61 0.33 -3.11
N PHE A 34 -29.17 0.30 -1.85
CA PHE A 34 -27.88 -0.26 -1.45
C PHE A 34 -28.08 -1.51 -0.58
N LYS A 35 -27.26 -2.51 -0.83
CA LYS A 35 -27.05 -3.64 0.09
C LYS A 35 -25.78 -3.43 0.88
N ARG A 36 -25.77 -3.90 2.13
CA ARG A 36 -24.62 -3.89 3.03
C ARG A 36 -24.36 -5.28 3.57
N LYS A 37 -23.11 -5.59 3.77
CA LYS A 37 -22.66 -6.83 4.40
C LYS A 37 -21.49 -6.53 5.31
N ALA A 38 -21.47 -7.16 6.48
CA ALA A 38 -20.32 -7.19 7.36
C ALA A 38 -19.53 -8.46 7.07
N LEU A 39 -18.22 -8.31 6.98
CA LEU A 39 -17.25 -9.38 6.81
C LEU A 39 -16.33 -9.44 8.01
N GLU A 40 -15.74 -10.60 8.25
CA GLU A 40 -14.69 -10.77 9.24
C GLU A 40 -13.47 -9.93 8.87
N GLY A 41 -12.91 -9.21 9.84
CA GLY A 41 -11.67 -8.45 9.71
C GLY A 41 -10.66 -8.81 10.81
N GLY A 42 -9.48 -8.20 10.78
CA GLY A 42 -8.43 -8.40 11.77
C GLY A 42 -7.97 -9.85 11.88
N ALA A 43 -7.84 -10.33 13.11
CA ALA A 43 -7.35 -11.68 13.42
C ALA A 43 -8.19 -12.80 12.80
N LEU A 44 -9.52 -12.64 12.70
CA LEU A 44 -10.38 -13.64 12.06
C LEU A 44 -10.11 -13.74 10.56
N LEU A 45 -9.98 -12.63 9.86
CA LEU A 45 -9.68 -12.63 8.43
C LEU A 45 -8.30 -13.24 8.18
N THR A 46 -7.30 -12.86 8.97
CA THR A 46 -5.95 -13.43 8.88
C THR A 46 -5.96 -14.94 9.09
N ALA A 47 -6.72 -15.43 10.08
CA ALA A 47 -6.88 -16.86 10.34
C ALA A 47 -7.61 -17.57 9.19
N ARG A 48 -8.70 -16.98 8.67
CA ARG A 48 -9.47 -17.51 7.54
C ARG A 48 -8.59 -17.67 6.30
N MET A 49 -7.73 -16.72 6.04
CA MET A 49 -6.77 -16.77 4.92
C MET A 49 -5.70 -17.86 5.15
N LEU A 50 -5.14 -17.96 6.36
CA LEU A 50 -4.15 -18.98 6.71
C LEU A 50 -4.67 -20.40 6.62
N LYS A 51 -5.95 -20.65 6.88
CA LYS A 51 -6.58 -21.99 6.79
C LYS A 51 -6.45 -22.65 5.41
N ASN A 52 -6.15 -21.88 4.35
CA ASN A 52 -5.89 -22.46 3.04
C ASN A 52 -4.54 -23.18 2.94
N PHE A 53 -3.64 -22.96 3.89
CA PHE A 53 -2.28 -23.50 3.86
C PHE A 53 -2.01 -24.51 4.94
N THR A 54 -2.60 -24.33 6.13
CA THR A 54 -2.29 -25.14 7.30
C THR A 54 -3.44 -25.17 8.29
N GLU A 55 -3.37 -26.06 9.26
CA GLU A 55 -4.29 -26.02 10.40
C GLU A 55 -4.03 -24.79 11.25
N VAL A 56 -5.10 -24.10 11.63
CA VAL A 56 -5.08 -22.85 12.37
C VAL A 56 -5.95 -22.94 13.62
N ASN A 57 -5.35 -22.72 14.77
CA ASN A 57 -6.06 -22.40 16.00
C ASN A 57 -6.41 -20.89 15.96
N HIS A 58 -7.67 -20.54 16.07
CA HIS A 58 -8.14 -19.16 15.86
C HIS A 58 -9.19 -18.76 16.86
N PRO A 59 -9.42 -17.43 17.02
CA PRO A 59 -10.50 -16.91 17.86
C PRO A 59 -11.87 -17.45 17.44
N SER A 60 -12.73 -17.69 18.41
CA SER A 60 -14.15 -17.99 18.23
C SER A 60 -14.97 -16.85 18.78
N ILE A 61 -15.84 -16.29 17.95
CA ILE A 61 -16.75 -15.21 18.31
C ILE A 61 -18.13 -15.76 18.64
N GLY A 62 -18.84 -15.09 19.58
CA GLY A 62 -20.21 -15.48 19.94
C GLY A 62 -21.26 -15.04 18.90
N ASP A 63 -21.09 -13.82 18.38
CA ASP A 63 -21.98 -13.22 17.38
C ASP A 63 -21.27 -13.08 16.05
N GLU A 64 -21.95 -13.42 14.95
CA GLU A 64 -21.41 -13.21 13.62
C GLU A 64 -21.34 -11.71 13.29
N PRO A 65 -20.31 -11.22 12.55
CA PRO A 65 -20.22 -9.82 12.13
C PRO A 65 -21.49 -9.31 11.44
N GLY A 66 -22.20 -10.17 10.74
CA GLY A 66 -23.47 -9.87 10.09
C GLY A 66 -24.60 -9.44 11.03
N ASN A 67 -24.52 -9.75 12.30
CA ASN A 67 -25.52 -9.43 13.31
C ASN A 67 -25.20 -8.15 14.10
N THR A 68 -24.02 -7.55 13.87
CA THR A 68 -23.57 -6.34 14.57
C THR A 68 -24.04 -5.05 13.90
N ASP A 69 -24.01 -3.94 14.65
CA ASP A 69 -24.19 -2.59 14.13
C ASP A 69 -22.83 -1.89 13.98
N PRO A 70 -22.62 -1.02 12.97
CA PRO A 70 -21.37 -0.29 12.80
C PRO A 70 -20.95 0.56 14.01
N SER A 71 -21.89 0.88 14.92
CA SER A 71 -21.59 1.65 16.13
C SER A 71 -21.10 0.80 17.31
N GLU A 72 -21.09 -0.52 17.21
CA GLU A 72 -20.74 -1.41 18.31
C GLU A 72 -19.26 -1.75 18.39
N PHE A 73 -18.61 -1.96 17.25
CA PHE A 73 -17.22 -2.44 17.19
C PHE A 73 -16.39 -1.63 16.20
N ILE A 74 -15.07 -1.70 16.37
CA ILE A 74 -14.14 -1.14 15.40
C ILE A 74 -14.38 -1.76 14.02
N HIS A 75 -14.39 -0.92 13.01
CA HIS A 75 -14.74 -1.32 11.67
C HIS A 75 -14.04 -0.51 10.58
N SER A 76 -14.00 -1.08 9.40
CA SER A 76 -13.73 -0.36 8.16
C SER A 76 -15.00 -0.29 7.31
N PHE A 77 -15.06 0.66 6.38
CA PHE A 77 -16.20 0.81 5.49
C PHE A 77 -15.76 1.10 4.06
N ALA A 78 -16.27 0.31 3.09
CA ALA A 78 -16.03 0.54 1.67
C ALA A 78 -17.32 0.48 0.84
N GLU A 79 -17.40 1.39 -0.14
CA GLU A 79 -18.40 1.33 -1.21
C GLU A 79 -17.81 0.57 -2.39
N LEU A 80 -18.59 -0.39 -2.91
CA LEU A 80 -18.18 -1.24 -4.01
C LEU A 80 -18.87 -0.84 -5.32
N LYS A 81 -18.19 -1.10 -6.43
CA LYS A 81 -18.69 -0.99 -7.80
C LYS A 81 -18.63 -2.37 -8.45
N ALA A 82 -19.72 -2.79 -9.08
CA ALA A 82 -19.75 -4.00 -9.86
C ALA A 82 -18.80 -3.90 -11.06
N THR A 83 -18.03 -4.96 -11.27
CA THR A 83 -17.14 -5.17 -12.42
C THR A 83 -17.37 -6.59 -12.90
N GLY A 84 -17.29 -6.85 -14.22
CA GLY A 84 -17.48 -8.16 -14.85
C GLY A 84 -17.84 -9.34 -13.94
N ASP A 85 -16.84 -9.90 -13.25
CA ASP A 85 -16.97 -11.13 -12.47
C ASP A 85 -17.15 -10.92 -10.96
N GLY A 86 -17.25 -9.67 -10.47
CA GLY A 86 -17.33 -9.39 -9.04
C GLY A 86 -17.47 -7.91 -8.72
N TYR A 87 -16.84 -7.49 -7.63
CA TYR A 87 -16.88 -6.12 -7.14
C TYR A 87 -15.50 -5.59 -6.81
N HIS A 88 -15.23 -4.33 -7.16
CA HIS A 88 -14.05 -3.61 -6.70
C HIS A 88 -14.43 -2.44 -5.80
N VAL A 89 -13.51 -2.03 -4.95
CA VAL A 89 -13.72 -0.86 -4.12
C VAL A 89 -13.83 0.37 -5.01
N LYS A 90 -14.97 1.06 -4.94
CA LYS A 90 -15.21 2.35 -5.58
C LYS A 90 -14.69 3.48 -4.72
N LYS A 91 -14.89 3.37 -3.41
CA LYS A 91 -14.48 4.36 -2.42
C LYS A 91 -14.24 3.67 -1.07
N PHE A 92 -13.05 3.84 -0.52
CA PHE A 92 -12.79 3.51 0.87
C PHE A 92 -13.26 4.68 1.74
N MET A 93 -14.17 4.43 2.66
CA MET A 93 -14.83 5.48 3.44
C MET A 93 -14.17 5.71 4.79
N GLY A 94 -13.23 4.87 5.18
CA GLY A 94 -12.44 5.04 6.38
C GLY A 94 -12.35 3.79 7.24
N TYR A 95 -11.56 3.93 8.28
CA TYR A 95 -11.37 2.96 9.34
C TYR A 95 -11.65 3.66 10.67
N THR A 96 -12.53 3.04 11.45
CA THR A 96 -12.84 3.51 12.81
C THR A 96 -11.85 2.82 13.74
N GLY A 97 -10.75 3.51 14.01
CA GLY A 97 -9.63 2.99 14.80
C GLY A 97 -9.74 3.27 16.31
N PRO A 98 -8.60 3.18 17.00
CA PRO A 98 -8.52 3.32 18.46
C PRO A 98 -9.11 4.60 19.04
N ASP A 99 -8.99 5.72 18.31
CA ASP A 99 -9.49 7.02 18.74
C ASP A 99 -11.03 7.11 18.78
N SER A 100 -11.72 6.15 18.21
CA SER A 100 -13.18 6.11 18.22
C SER A 100 -13.78 5.70 19.57
N GLY A 101 -12.99 5.06 20.43
CA GLY A 101 -13.46 4.44 21.66
C GLY A 101 -14.29 3.17 21.48
N LEU A 102 -14.44 2.68 20.24
CA LEU A 102 -15.12 1.41 19.97
C LEU A 102 -14.20 0.23 20.31
N PRO A 103 -14.74 -0.84 20.92
CA PRO A 103 -13.95 -2.02 21.24
C PRO A 103 -13.77 -2.95 20.03
N SER A 104 -12.75 -3.80 20.11
CA SER A 104 -12.66 -5.02 19.32
C SER A 104 -13.79 -6.00 19.67
N MET A 105 -14.24 -6.82 18.72
CA MET A 105 -15.24 -7.86 19.01
C MET A 105 -14.72 -8.83 20.06
N PRO A 106 -15.55 -9.21 21.04
CA PRO A 106 -15.16 -10.19 22.05
C PRO A 106 -15.01 -11.59 21.43
N PHE A 107 -14.01 -12.32 21.89
CA PHE A 107 -13.73 -13.68 21.43
C PHE A 107 -13.24 -14.57 22.55
N SER A 108 -13.23 -15.87 22.30
CA SER A 108 -12.53 -16.88 23.07
C SER A 108 -11.51 -17.61 22.19
N LEU A 109 -10.36 -17.95 22.75
CA LEU A 109 -9.31 -18.72 22.09
C LEU A 109 -9.04 -20.00 22.90
N LYS A 110 -9.00 -21.14 22.22
CA LYS A 110 -8.59 -22.39 22.87
C LYS A 110 -7.09 -22.41 23.06
N GLU A 111 -6.63 -22.81 24.23
CA GLU A 111 -5.20 -23.01 24.46
C GLU A 111 -4.67 -24.15 23.57
N HIS A 112 -3.57 -23.86 22.91
CA HIS A 112 -2.89 -24.79 22.04
C HIS A 112 -1.41 -24.41 21.91
N GLU A 113 -0.54 -25.38 22.06
CA GLU A 113 0.89 -25.16 21.77
C GLU A 113 1.14 -25.12 20.28
N SER A 114 1.67 -23.98 19.82
CA SER A 114 1.93 -23.70 18.41
C SER A 114 3.35 -23.17 18.23
N PRO A 115 4.10 -23.64 17.23
CA PRO A 115 5.45 -23.15 16.96
C PRO A 115 5.47 -21.70 16.45
N ILE A 116 4.34 -21.24 15.90
CA ILE A 116 4.18 -19.88 15.38
C ILE A 116 2.87 -19.31 15.93
N ILE A 117 2.96 -18.09 16.46
CA ILE A 117 1.82 -17.30 16.90
C ILE A 117 1.75 -16.04 16.00
N VAL A 118 0.60 -15.78 15.42
CA VAL A 118 0.30 -14.55 14.67
C VAL A 118 -0.59 -13.68 15.51
N ILE A 119 -0.17 -12.44 15.72
CA ILE A 119 -0.94 -11.43 16.45
C ILE A 119 -1.33 -10.34 15.46
N ASP A 120 -2.63 -10.16 15.23
CA ASP A 120 -3.17 -9.04 14.43
C ASP A 120 -3.60 -7.92 15.39
N ASP A 121 -2.69 -6.98 15.60
CA ASP A 121 -2.86 -5.88 16.54
C ASP A 121 -3.34 -4.62 15.79
N ALA A 122 -4.62 -4.36 15.86
CA ALA A 122 -5.23 -3.15 15.30
C ALA A 122 -5.22 -1.95 16.25
N GLY A 123 -4.57 -2.08 17.41
CA GLY A 123 -4.45 -1.03 18.41
C GLY A 123 -5.69 -0.82 19.27
N ASN A 124 -6.61 -1.78 19.35
CA ASN A 124 -7.96 -1.61 19.92
C ASN A 124 -8.27 -2.46 21.15
N GLY A 125 -7.33 -2.57 22.02
CA GLY A 125 -7.59 -3.14 23.33
C GLY A 125 -6.98 -4.51 23.55
N PHE A 126 -6.71 -5.33 22.53
CA PHE A 126 -6.00 -6.60 22.70
C PHE A 126 -4.63 -6.41 23.39
N ARG A 127 -3.99 -5.28 23.11
CA ARG A 127 -2.69 -4.90 23.71
C ARG A 127 -2.68 -4.90 25.24
N GLU A 128 -3.80 -4.57 25.87
CA GLU A 128 -3.94 -4.39 27.32
C GLU A 128 -4.73 -5.53 27.99
N MET A 129 -5.12 -6.56 27.21
CA MET A 129 -5.95 -7.67 27.69
C MET A 129 -5.10 -8.93 27.85
N GLU A 130 -4.21 -8.93 28.87
CA GLU A 130 -3.31 -10.05 29.16
C GLU A 130 -4.06 -11.39 29.29
N GLU A 131 -5.28 -11.38 29.82
CA GLU A 131 -6.11 -12.57 29.98
C GLU A 131 -6.57 -13.20 28.65
N ARG A 132 -6.37 -12.50 27.54
CA ARG A 132 -6.68 -12.99 26.18
C ARG A 132 -5.44 -13.42 25.39
N TRP A 133 -4.26 -13.17 25.94
CA TRP A 133 -3.05 -13.60 25.28
C TRP A 133 -2.88 -15.13 25.42
N PRO A 134 -2.43 -15.81 24.35
CA PRO A 134 -2.05 -17.23 24.48
C PRO A 134 -1.03 -17.44 25.60
N SER A 135 -1.19 -18.49 26.40
CA SER A 135 -0.28 -18.77 27.52
C SER A 135 1.19 -18.90 27.08
N GLN A 136 1.44 -19.30 25.84
CA GLN A 136 2.78 -19.39 25.27
C GLN A 136 3.49 -18.03 25.10
N ILE A 137 2.75 -16.94 25.00
CA ILE A 137 3.34 -15.58 24.98
C ILE A 137 3.90 -15.26 26.36
N MET A 138 3.25 -15.75 27.43
CA MET A 138 3.63 -15.47 28.82
C MET A 138 4.78 -16.35 29.32
N GLY A 139 5.05 -17.51 28.73
CA GLY A 139 6.05 -18.42 29.28
C GLY A 139 6.56 -19.49 28.32
N GLY A 140 6.29 -19.36 27.04
CA GLY A 140 6.77 -20.26 25.99
C GLY A 140 7.91 -19.65 25.15
N ASP A 141 8.26 -20.31 24.06
CA ASP A 141 9.29 -19.86 23.12
C ASP A 141 8.83 -19.97 21.65
N PRO A 142 7.62 -19.51 21.31
CA PRO A 142 7.13 -19.52 19.94
C PRO A 142 7.79 -18.45 19.09
N LEU A 143 7.81 -18.66 17.77
CA LEU A 143 8.06 -17.58 16.82
C LEU A 143 6.81 -16.69 16.73
N ILE A 144 6.94 -15.39 16.94
CA ILE A 144 5.83 -14.45 16.98
C ILE A 144 5.86 -13.55 15.74
N VAL A 145 4.78 -13.55 14.99
CA VAL A 145 4.54 -12.62 13.87
C VAL A 145 3.52 -11.60 14.33
N LEU A 146 3.97 -10.40 14.65
CA LEU A 146 3.14 -9.29 15.10
C LEU A 146 2.84 -8.37 13.92
N LYS A 147 1.61 -8.38 13.42
CA LYS A 147 1.10 -7.34 12.53
C LYS A 147 0.57 -6.21 13.41
N MET A 148 1.27 -5.08 13.39
CA MET A 148 0.93 -3.92 14.21
C MET A 148 0.42 -2.77 13.35
N SER A 149 -0.64 -2.11 13.79
CA SER A 149 -1.18 -0.88 13.19
C SER A 149 -1.03 0.30 14.16
N SER A 150 -1.15 1.51 13.64
CA SER A 150 -1.12 2.75 14.46
C SER A 150 -2.17 2.72 15.58
N PRO A 151 -1.86 3.22 16.79
CA PRO A 151 -0.61 3.84 17.25
C PRO A 151 0.48 2.79 17.51
N LEU A 152 1.69 3.02 16.97
CA LEU A 152 2.78 2.07 17.07
C LEU A 152 3.47 2.11 18.45
N PHE A 153 4.11 0.98 18.82
CA PHE A 153 5.06 0.85 19.93
C PHE A 153 4.49 1.28 21.29
N ARG A 154 3.27 0.83 21.60
CA ARG A 154 2.58 1.15 22.85
C ARG A 154 1.82 -0.05 23.39
N GLY A 155 1.65 -0.06 24.73
CA GLY A 155 0.81 -1.02 25.44
C GLY A 155 1.58 -2.20 26.03
N SER A 156 0.97 -2.85 27.02
CA SER A 156 1.57 -3.94 27.79
C SER A 156 2.07 -5.09 26.91
N LEU A 157 1.34 -5.39 25.84
CA LEU A 157 1.76 -6.43 24.88
C LEU A 157 3.09 -6.11 24.21
N TRP A 158 3.27 -4.85 23.78
CA TRP A 158 4.51 -4.43 23.13
C TRP A 158 5.69 -4.52 24.09
N GLU A 159 5.53 -3.98 25.30
CA GLU A 159 6.56 -4.02 26.34
C GLU A 159 6.95 -5.46 26.67
N HIS A 160 5.96 -6.34 26.87
CA HIS A 160 6.17 -7.74 27.16
C HIS A 160 6.90 -8.48 26.04
N LEU A 161 6.51 -8.27 24.76
CA LEU A 161 7.15 -8.92 23.61
C LEU A 161 8.59 -8.48 23.42
N LEU A 162 8.90 -7.21 23.70
CA LEU A 162 10.28 -6.71 23.66
C LEU A 162 11.16 -7.32 24.76
N GLU A 163 10.61 -7.54 25.94
CA GLU A 163 11.34 -8.07 27.10
C GLU A 163 11.56 -9.59 26.96
N GLU A 164 10.53 -10.34 26.58
CA GLU A 164 10.55 -11.81 26.66
C GLU A 164 10.91 -12.51 25.33
N HIS A 165 10.57 -11.87 24.18
CA HIS A 165 10.67 -12.54 22.87
C HIS A 165 11.45 -11.77 21.78
N PRO A 166 12.41 -10.91 22.07
CA PRO A 166 13.01 -10.02 21.05
C PRO A 166 13.68 -10.80 19.90
N GLU A 167 14.24 -11.99 20.20
CA GLU A 167 14.92 -12.84 19.21
C GLU A 167 13.97 -13.58 18.25
N LYS A 168 12.71 -13.75 18.68
CA LYS A 168 11.68 -14.51 17.95
C LYS A 168 10.50 -13.64 17.51
N LEU A 169 10.64 -12.34 17.63
CA LEU A 169 9.64 -11.38 17.22
C LEU A 169 9.91 -10.88 15.80
N ILE A 170 8.94 -11.08 14.90
CA ILE A 170 8.91 -10.47 13.58
C ILE A 170 7.76 -9.46 13.57
N VAL A 171 8.09 -8.19 13.37
CA VAL A 171 7.11 -7.10 13.35
C VAL A 171 6.76 -6.74 11.92
N ILE A 172 5.48 -6.79 11.56
CA ILE A 172 4.95 -6.36 10.25
C ILE A 172 4.17 -5.07 10.44
N ILE A 173 4.68 -3.99 9.87
CA ILE A 173 4.07 -2.65 9.91
C ILE A 173 4.00 -2.06 8.50
N THR A 174 3.31 -0.93 8.33
CA THR A 174 3.30 -0.22 7.06
C THR A 174 4.17 1.03 7.12
N ALA A 175 4.69 1.47 5.98
CA ALA A 175 5.37 2.76 5.88
C ALA A 175 4.44 3.92 6.24
N ASP A 176 3.12 3.76 6.03
CA ASP A 176 2.11 4.75 6.42
C ASP A 176 1.98 4.85 7.93
N ASP A 177 1.93 3.72 8.65
CA ASP A 177 1.92 3.72 10.12
C ASP A 177 3.19 4.37 10.69
N LEU A 178 4.37 4.13 10.08
CA LEU A 178 5.61 4.79 10.48
C LEU A 178 5.55 6.31 10.23
N ARG A 179 4.97 6.74 9.12
CA ARG A 179 4.78 8.18 8.82
C ARG A 179 3.82 8.84 9.81
N GLU A 180 2.73 8.17 10.17
CA GLU A 180 1.81 8.63 11.23
C GLU A 180 2.52 8.69 12.58
N HIS A 181 3.44 7.80 12.85
CA HIS A 181 4.29 7.82 14.04
C HIS A 181 5.42 8.87 13.99
N GLY A 182 5.49 9.66 12.93
CA GLY A 182 6.42 10.78 12.78
C GLY A 182 7.70 10.48 12.01
N ALA A 183 7.81 9.31 11.36
CA ALA A 183 8.95 9.03 10.49
C ALA A 183 8.79 9.75 9.13
N ASN A 184 9.81 10.53 8.76
CA ASN A 184 9.81 11.24 7.49
C ASN A 184 10.35 10.35 6.36
N ILE A 185 9.50 9.47 5.83
CA ILE A 185 9.80 8.58 4.71
C ILE A 185 9.08 9.09 3.48
N THR A 186 9.83 9.41 2.42
CA THR A 186 9.26 9.94 1.18
C THR A 186 8.30 8.95 0.54
N ARG A 187 7.20 9.48 0.00
CA ARG A 187 6.25 8.70 -0.80
C ARG A 187 6.54 8.85 -2.28
N ARG A 188 6.51 7.75 -3.01
CA ARG A 188 6.29 7.76 -4.45
C ARG A 188 7.29 8.59 -5.27
N LEU A 189 8.56 8.63 -4.86
CA LEU A 189 9.62 9.20 -5.69
C LEU A 189 10.40 8.10 -6.42
N SER A 190 11.16 7.33 -5.68
CA SER A 190 11.87 6.14 -6.15
C SER A 190 11.95 5.13 -5.02
N TRP A 191 12.21 3.88 -5.35
CA TRP A 191 12.44 2.82 -4.36
C TRP A 191 13.69 3.11 -3.53
N GLU A 192 14.72 3.61 -4.19
CA GLU A 192 15.99 4.00 -3.56
C GLU A 192 15.78 5.12 -2.54
N ARG A 193 14.99 6.13 -2.89
CA ARG A 193 14.74 7.25 -1.97
C ARG A 193 13.96 6.81 -0.75
N THR A 194 12.93 5.99 -0.92
CA THR A 194 12.17 5.43 0.19
C THR A 194 13.06 4.62 1.13
N ALA A 195 13.96 3.81 0.55
CA ALA A 195 14.89 2.99 1.32
C ALA A 195 15.92 3.84 2.09
N GLU A 196 16.51 4.86 1.43
CA GLU A 196 17.45 5.79 2.07
C GLU A 196 16.80 6.54 3.24
N ASP A 197 15.57 7.06 3.03
CA ASP A 197 14.84 7.76 4.09
C ASP A 197 14.52 6.83 5.25
N PHE A 198 14.11 5.59 4.98
CA PHE A 198 13.85 4.60 6.02
C PHE A 198 15.10 4.32 6.86
N ILE A 199 16.26 4.06 6.24
CA ILE A 199 17.52 3.83 6.97
C ILE A 199 17.86 5.03 7.82
N TRP A 200 17.79 6.24 7.23
CA TRP A 200 18.08 7.46 7.96
C TRP A 200 17.17 7.62 9.19
N GLN A 201 15.87 7.29 9.07
CA GLN A 201 14.94 7.30 10.20
C GLN A 201 15.32 6.26 11.25
N MET A 202 15.66 5.04 10.85
CA MET A 202 16.11 3.99 11.79
C MET A 202 17.35 4.41 12.58
N GLU A 203 18.29 5.13 11.95
CA GLU A 203 19.52 5.58 12.60
C GLU A 203 19.30 6.80 13.51
N ASN A 204 18.44 7.75 13.11
CA ASN A 204 18.38 9.09 13.70
C ASN A 204 17.07 9.38 14.47
N ASN A 205 16.00 8.64 14.23
CA ASN A 205 14.73 8.86 14.92
C ASN A 205 14.67 8.02 16.19
N ARG A 206 14.60 8.69 17.35
CA ARG A 206 14.53 8.02 18.66
C ARG A 206 13.23 7.24 18.86
N SER A 207 12.15 7.65 18.22
CA SER A 207 10.87 6.92 18.35
C SER A 207 10.88 5.54 17.71
N LEU A 208 11.95 5.20 16.96
CA LEU A 208 12.14 3.91 16.29
C LEU A 208 13.27 3.08 16.93
N GLU A 209 13.81 3.50 18.08
CA GLU A 209 14.96 2.83 18.69
C GLU A 209 14.69 1.37 19.05
N ASP A 210 13.46 1.07 19.52
CA ASP A 210 13.06 -0.29 19.88
C ASP A 210 13.10 -1.28 18.70
N LEU A 211 12.99 -0.77 17.47
CA LEU A 211 13.03 -1.61 16.27
C LEU A 211 14.44 -2.05 15.86
N ARG A 212 15.48 -1.38 16.36
CA ARG A 212 16.86 -1.58 15.89
C ARG A 212 17.40 -2.98 16.13
N ASP A 213 16.93 -3.63 17.18
CA ASP A 213 17.36 -4.95 17.59
C ASP A 213 16.37 -6.06 17.16
N LEU A 214 15.36 -5.72 16.37
CA LEU A 214 14.30 -6.64 15.93
C LEU A 214 14.42 -7.01 14.45
N ASN A 215 13.61 -7.99 14.06
CA ASN A 215 13.31 -8.28 12.66
C ASN A 215 12.00 -7.58 12.27
N VAL A 216 12.09 -6.60 11.40
CA VAL A 216 10.96 -5.74 11.01
C VAL A 216 10.72 -5.81 9.51
N VAL A 217 9.49 -6.07 9.12
CA VAL A 217 9.02 -6.03 7.74
C VAL A 217 8.12 -4.81 7.57
N VAL A 218 8.62 -3.80 6.86
CA VAL A 218 7.89 -2.58 6.57
C VAL A 218 7.28 -2.67 5.18
N ARG A 219 5.97 -2.78 5.10
CA ARG A 219 5.25 -2.79 3.83
C ARG A 219 5.19 -1.38 3.24
N ILE A 220 5.52 -1.25 1.95
CA ILE A 220 5.48 0.01 1.22
C ILE A 220 4.39 -0.10 0.15
N GLY A 221 3.23 0.46 0.43
CA GLY A 221 2.04 0.23 -0.38
C GLY A 221 1.69 -1.27 -0.49
N LEU A 222 1.35 -1.69 -1.68
CA LEU A 222 1.13 -3.10 -2.07
C LEU A 222 2.22 -3.59 -3.03
N GLU A 223 3.15 -2.71 -3.38
CA GLU A 223 4.14 -2.90 -4.44
C GLU A 223 5.52 -3.25 -3.91
N GLY A 224 5.77 -3.10 -2.62
CA GLY A 224 7.08 -3.36 -2.04
C GLY A 224 7.09 -3.53 -0.54
N ALA A 225 8.28 -3.85 -0.03
CA ALA A 225 8.56 -3.92 1.40
C ALA A 225 10.05 -3.71 1.67
N ILE A 226 10.38 -3.33 2.90
CA ILE A 226 11.75 -3.36 3.43
C ILE A 226 11.79 -4.40 4.55
N ASN A 227 12.75 -5.30 4.51
CA ASN A 227 13.15 -6.11 5.65
C ASN A 227 14.32 -5.45 6.33
N TYR A 228 14.15 -5.11 7.59
CA TYR A 228 15.21 -4.66 8.48
C TYR A 228 15.46 -5.74 9.52
N ASN A 229 16.66 -6.27 9.58
CA ASN A 229 17.05 -7.28 10.55
C ASN A 229 18.34 -6.85 11.24
N ARG A 230 18.19 -6.15 12.38
CA ARG A 230 19.35 -5.74 13.23
C ARG A 230 20.45 -5.04 12.47
N GLY A 231 20.08 -4.12 11.59
CA GLY A 231 21.02 -3.33 10.77
C GLY A 231 21.23 -3.85 9.35
N ASP A 232 20.91 -5.11 9.07
CA ASP A 232 20.86 -5.62 7.69
C ASP A 232 19.57 -5.21 7.04
N VAL A 233 19.64 -4.54 5.89
CA VAL A 233 18.45 -3.98 5.24
C VAL A 233 18.34 -4.47 3.82
N ARG A 234 17.15 -4.99 3.49
CA ARG A 234 16.83 -5.51 2.18
C ARG A 234 15.54 -4.91 1.65
N LEU A 235 15.60 -4.37 0.45
CA LEU A 235 14.46 -3.79 -0.25
C LEU A 235 13.85 -4.82 -1.21
N PHE A 236 12.54 -4.98 -1.13
CA PHE A 236 11.70 -5.73 -2.09
C PHE A 236 10.83 -4.74 -2.84
N TYR A 237 10.77 -4.87 -4.16
CA TYR A 237 10.08 -3.88 -4.98
C TYR A 237 9.54 -4.51 -6.26
N HIS A 238 8.44 -3.97 -6.73
CA HIS A 238 7.94 -4.27 -8.08
C HIS A 238 8.67 -3.36 -9.09
N PRO A 239 9.37 -3.92 -10.10
CA PRO A 239 10.18 -3.12 -11.01
C PRO A 239 9.40 -2.10 -11.86
N GLN A 240 8.11 -2.35 -12.08
CA GLN A 240 7.26 -1.57 -12.96
C GLN A 240 6.24 -0.68 -12.23
N LEU A 241 6.23 -0.73 -10.91
CA LEU A 241 5.30 -0.02 -10.06
C LEU A 241 6.04 0.71 -8.96
N PHE A 242 5.47 1.82 -8.54
CA PHE A 242 5.91 2.57 -7.37
C PHE A 242 4.82 2.54 -6.30
N GLU A 243 5.17 2.93 -5.09
CA GLU A 243 4.25 2.96 -3.96
C GLU A 243 2.92 3.64 -4.33
N GLY A 244 1.82 2.93 -4.22
CA GLY A 244 0.47 3.42 -4.45
C GLY A 244 -0.03 3.33 -5.90
N ASP A 245 0.78 2.83 -6.84
CA ASP A 245 0.34 2.67 -8.24
C ASP A 245 -0.82 1.70 -8.39
N LEU A 246 -0.84 0.61 -7.60
CA LEU A 246 -1.95 -0.35 -7.61
C LEU A 246 -3.23 0.27 -7.05
N THR A 247 -3.13 1.02 -5.97
CA THR A 247 -4.29 1.69 -5.37
C THR A 247 -4.82 2.83 -6.21
N GLU A 248 -4.02 3.45 -7.08
CA GLU A 248 -4.52 4.43 -8.05
C GLU A 248 -5.27 3.80 -9.22
N ARG A 249 -4.87 2.60 -9.64
CA ARG A 249 -5.56 1.86 -10.71
C ARG A 249 -6.90 1.29 -10.23
N ALA A 250 -6.93 0.84 -8.98
CA ALA A 250 -8.14 0.39 -8.31
C ALA A 250 -8.64 1.54 -7.41
N PRO A 251 -9.78 2.16 -7.67
CA PRO A 251 -10.23 3.32 -6.93
C PRO A 251 -10.51 2.99 -5.47
N GLY A 252 -9.54 3.19 -4.62
CA GLY A 252 -9.62 3.09 -3.18
C GLY A 252 -8.84 1.95 -2.55
N LYS A 253 -8.56 2.09 -1.26
CA LYS A 253 -7.92 1.05 -0.45
C LYS A 253 -8.92 -0.09 -0.23
N MET A 254 -8.51 -1.34 -0.47
CA MET A 254 -9.30 -2.52 -0.12
C MET A 254 -8.93 -2.98 1.29
N GLN A 255 -9.95 -3.32 2.08
CA GLN A 255 -9.76 -3.99 3.36
C GLN A 255 -9.07 -5.36 3.13
N GLY A 256 -8.43 -5.88 4.17
CA GLY A 256 -7.87 -7.23 4.16
C GLY A 256 -6.52 -7.41 3.48
N CYS A 257 -5.99 -6.42 2.73
CA CYS A 257 -4.68 -6.56 2.08
C CYS A 257 -3.54 -6.80 3.10
N GLY A 258 -3.63 -6.22 4.30
CA GLY A 258 -2.71 -6.49 5.39
C GLY A 258 -2.80 -7.93 5.89
N SER A 259 -4.00 -8.43 6.07
CA SER A 259 -4.24 -9.82 6.47
C SER A 259 -3.78 -10.82 5.40
N ALA A 260 -3.98 -10.50 4.11
CA ALA A 260 -3.48 -11.31 3.01
C ALA A 260 -1.95 -11.40 2.99
N PHE A 261 -1.28 -10.24 3.18
CA PHE A 261 0.18 -10.22 3.32
C PHE A 261 0.64 -11.11 4.46
N THR A 262 0.11 -10.88 5.67
CA THR A 262 0.52 -11.61 6.88
C THR A 262 0.24 -13.10 6.76
N ALA A 263 -0.90 -13.48 6.21
CA ALA A 263 -1.25 -14.89 6.01
C ALA A 263 -0.29 -15.60 5.04
N ALA A 264 -0.02 -15.00 3.87
CA ALA A 264 0.91 -15.58 2.88
C ALA A 264 2.35 -15.63 3.38
N PHE A 265 2.79 -14.57 4.07
CA PHE A 265 4.09 -14.51 4.73
C PHE A 265 4.25 -15.63 5.77
N THR A 266 3.28 -15.75 6.69
CA THR A 266 3.33 -16.74 7.76
C THR A 266 3.20 -18.17 7.24
N ALA A 267 2.40 -18.39 6.19
CA ALA A 267 2.31 -19.68 5.53
C ALA A 267 3.67 -20.13 4.98
N ALA A 268 4.35 -19.25 4.24
CA ALA A 268 5.70 -19.53 3.73
C ALA A 268 6.71 -19.77 4.85
N LEU A 269 6.63 -18.98 5.93
CA LEU A 269 7.48 -19.13 7.10
C LEU A 269 7.27 -20.49 7.77
N SER A 270 6.03 -20.96 7.87
CA SER A 270 5.69 -22.28 8.42
C SER A 270 6.15 -23.45 7.55
N GLU A 271 6.34 -23.22 6.25
CA GLU A 271 6.95 -24.16 5.31
C GLU A 271 8.48 -24.19 5.41
N GLY A 272 9.09 -23.36 6.26
CA GLY A 272 10.54 -23.23 6.39
C GLY A 272 11.19 -22.50 5.21
N ARG A 273 10.46 -21.62 4.53
CA ARG A 273 10.99 -20.79 3.45
C ARG A 273 11.87 -19.68 4.00
N GLU A 274 12.84 -19.27 3.19
CA GLU A 274 13.68 -18.11 3.47
C GLU A 274 12.84 -16.82 3.57
N MET A 275 13.31 -15.85 4.37
CA MET A 275 12.63 -14.58 4.62
C MET A 275 12.25 -13.86 3.33
N ASP A 276 13.12 -13.88 2.32
CA ASP A 276 12.88 -13.28 1.01
C ASP A 276 11.61 -13.82 0.33
N GLU A 277 11.46 -15.14 0.36
CA GLU A 277 10.30 -15.81 -0.24
C GLU A 277 9.02 -15.49 0.57
N CYS A 278 9.13 -15.44 1.90
CA CYS A 278 8.00 -15.07 2.76
C CYS A 278 7.49 -13.67 2.41
N ILE A 279 8.39 -12.70 2.26
CA ILE A 279 8.03 -11.31 1.93
C ILE A 279 7.44 -11.22 0.52
N ARG A 280 8.05 -11.86 -0.47
CA ARG A 280 7.54 -11.86 -1.86
C ARG A 280 6.13 -12.43 -1.93
N ARG A 281 5.86 -13.54 -1.26
CA ARG A 281 4.50 -14.13 -1.19
C ARG A 281 3.52 -13.17 -0.51
N GLY A 282 3.95 -12.49 0.55
CA GLY A 282 3.14 -11.48 1.24
C GLY A 282 2.76 -10.33 0.30
N ILE A 283 3.73 -9.72 -0.39
CA ILE A 283 3.48 -8.64 -1.36
C ILE A 283 2.52 -9.12 -2.45
N THR A 284 2.81 -10.28 -3.04
CA THR A 284 1.99 -10.86 -4.12
C THR A 284 0.55 -11.09 -3.68
N ALA A 285 0.33 -11.65 -2.49
CA ALA A 285 -1.01 -11.92 -1.98
C ALA A 285 -1.80 -10.61 -1.74
N ALA A 286 -1.16 -9.60 -1.16
CA ALA A 286 -1.79 -8.30 -0.91
C ALA A 286 -2.17 -7.60 -2.22
N ALA A 287 -1.29 -7.60 -3.22
CA ALA A 287 -1.53 -7.03 -4.55
C ALA A 287 -2.67 -7.75 -5.28
N ARG A 288 -2.66 -9.07 -5.29
CA ARG A 288 -3.72 -9.89 -5.92
C ARG A 288 -5.07 -9.71 -5.28
N LEU A 289 -5.13 -9.56 -3.96
CA LEU A 289 -6.40 -9.30 -3.29
C LEU A 289 -7.03 -8.01 -3.80
N LEU A 290 -6.25 -6.93 -3.95
CA LEU A 290 -6.72 -5.68 -4.51
C LEU A 290 -7.16 -5.84 -5.98
N GLU A 291 -6.35 -6.52 -6.79
CA GLU A 291 -6.62 -6.70 -8.23
C GLU A 291 -7.85 -7.57 -8.50
N ARG A 292 -8.10 -8.57 -7.67
CA ARG A 292 -9.29 -9.43 -7.76
C ARG A 292 -10.54 -8.74 -7.24
N GLY A 293 -10.40 -7.91 -6.20
CA GLY A 293 -11.54 -7.32 -5.52
C GLY A 293 -12.36 -8.36 -4.76
N PHE A 294 -13.66 -8.14 -4.63
CA PHE A 294 -14.61 -9.07 -3.97
C PHE A 294 -15.29 -9.96 -5.00
N SER A 295 -15.70 -11.15 -4.58
CA SER A 295 -16.43 -12.10 -5.41
C SER A 295 -17.82 -11.59 -5.85
N SER A 296 -18.50 -12.34 -6.71
CA SER A 296 -19.84 -12.01 -7.21
C SER A 296 -20.91 -11.95 -6.11
N GLU A 297 -20.81 -12.81 -5.10
CA GLU A 297 -21.43 -12.61 -3.80
C GLU A 297 -20.38 -11.93 -2.92
N PRO A 298 -20.48 -10.61 -2.64
CA PRO A 298 -19.41 -9.87 -2.05
C PRO A 298 -18.81 -10.53 -0.81
N ASP A 299 -17.63 -11.12 -0.98
CA ASP A 299 -16.79 -11.73 0.03
C ASP A 299 -15.34 -11.72 -0.45
N TYR A 300 -14.39 -11.95 0.43
CA TYR A 300 -12.98 -12.04 0.08
C TYR A 300 -12.70 -13.28 -0.81
N PRO A 301 -12.03 -13.13 -1.97
CA PRO A 301 -11.74 -14.24 -2.91
C PRO A 301 -10.52 -15.05 -2.45
N ILE A 302 -10.60 -15.65 -1.28
CA ILE A 302 -9.45 -16.23 -0.57
C ILE A 302 -8.73 -17.32 -1.38
N SER A 303 -9.46 -18.18 -2.09
CA SER A 303 -8.86 -19.27 -2.89
C SER A 303 -8.00 -18.78 -4.04
N ASP A 304 -8.32 -17.62 -4.61
CA ASP A 304 -7.70 -17.12 -5.83
C ASP A 304 -6.43 -16.28 -5.59
N VAL A 305 -6.31 -15.77 -4.36
CA VAL A 305 -5.25 -14.83 -3.98
C VAL A 305 -3.91 -15.52 -3.79
N PHE A 306 -3.90 -16.78 -3.40
CA PHE A 306 -2.71 -17.48 -2.89
C PHE A 306 -2.07 -18.46 -3.87
N MET A 307 -2.40 -18.45 -5.16
CA MET A 307 -2.05 -19.52 -6.09
C MET A 307 -0.58 -19.61 -6.54
N SER A 308 0.23 -18.57 -6.44
CA SER A 308 1.69 -18.62 -6.73
C SER A 308 2.38 -17.31 -6.35
N ALA A 309 3.67 -17.35 -6.03
CA ALA A 309 4.47 -16.13 -5.92
C ALA A 309 4.58 -15.45 -7.27
N ASP A 310 4.70 -14.13 -7.27
CA ASP A 310 5.03 -13.36 -8.47
C ASP A 310 6.55 -13.29 -8.59
N ASP A 311 7.10 -13.88 -9.64
CA ASP A 311 8.54 -13.87 -9.92
C ASP A 311 9.04 -12.46 -10.31
N GLU A 312 8.15 -11.49 -10.47
CA GLU A 312 8.50 -10.12 -10.85
C GLU A 312 9.02 -9.26 -9.68
N ILE A 313 8.82 -9.66 -8.42
CA ILE A 313 9.30 -8.92 -7.25
C ILE A 313 10.83 -8.99 -7.14
N GLY A 314 11.50 -7.86 -7.38
CA GLY A 314 12.93 -7.71 -7.19
C GLY A 314 13.30 -7.65 -5.70
N ALA A 315 14.54 -8.04 -5.37
CA ALA A 315 15.10 -7.84 -4.04
C ALA A 315 16.55 -7.37 -4.14
N VAL A 316 16.95 -6.43 -3.29
CA VAL A 316 18.30 -5.87 -3.27
C VAL A 316 18.72 -5.56 -1.84
N GLU A 317 19.98 -5.84 -1.50
CA GLU A 317 20.58 -5.36 -0.26
C GLU A 317 20.85 -3.86 -0.36
N ILE A 318 20.51 -3.13 0.69
CA ILE A 318 20.76 -1.71 0.74
C ILE A 318 22.12 -1.51 1.45
N PRO A 319 23.06 -0.75 0.86
CA PRO A 319 24.35 -0.49 1.50
C PRO A 319 24.16 0.20 2.85
N GLN A 320 25.01 -0.11 3.82
CA GLN A 320 25.09 0.69 5.04
C GLN A 320 25.51 2.13 4.65
N HIS A 321 24.77 3.12 5.10
CA HIS A 321 24.95 4.54 4.75
C HIS A 321 24.85 4.82 3.23
N PRO A 322 23.70 4.56 2.60
CA PRO A 322 23.52 4.91 1.21
C PRO A 322 23.68 6.42 1.06
N ARG A 323 24.76 6.84 0.40
CA ARG A 323 24.95 8.26 0.09
C ARG A 323 24.27 8.54 -1.23
N GLY A 324 23.48 9.57 -1.32
CA GLY A 324 22.58 10.04 -2.39
C GLY A 324 22.90 9.80 -3.87
N LEU A 325 23.71 8.82 -4.17
CA LEU A 325 24.04 8.32 -5.51
C LEU A 325 23.82 6.81 -5.64
N TRP A 326 23.38 6.13 -4.56
CA TRP A 326 23.07 4.72 -4.66
C TRP A 326 21.88 4.50 -5.58
N THR A 327 22.01 3.54 -6.49
CA THR A 327 20.92 3.11 -7.35
C THR A 327 20.83 1.59 -7.34
N ILE A 328 19.63 1.06 -7.46
CA ILE A 328 19.40 -0.38 -7.61
C ILE A 328 20.20 -0.93 -8.81
N ALA A 329 20.31 -0.13 -9.87
CA ALA A 329 21.08 -0.45 -11.07
C ALA A 329 22.58 -0.70 -10.82
N SER A 330 23.15 -0.12 -9.74
CA SER A 330 24.55 -0.28 -9.40
C SER A 330 24.83 -1.34 -8.33
N SER A 331 23.81 -2.07 -7.88
CA SER A 331 23.92 -3.02 -6.75
C SER A 331 24.23 -4.44 -7.25
N PRO A 332 25.44 -5.00 -6.98
CA PRO A 332 25.74 -6.40 -7.26
C PRO A 332 24.94 -7.33 -6.32
N PRO A 333 24.62 -8.57 -6.71
CA PRO A 333 24.89 -9.27 -7.96
C PRO A 333 23.73 -9.24 -8.95
N LEU A 334 22.76 -8.36 -8.78
CA LEU A 334 21.45 -8.46 -9.44
C LEU A 334 21.48 -8.10 -10.91
N PHE A 335 22.40 -7.22 -11.33
CA PHE A 335 22.40 -6.75 -12.72
C PHE A 335 23.81 -6.57 -13.28
N ASP A 336 24.06 -7.31 -14.33
CA ASP A 336 24.98 -6.87 -15.35
C ASP A 336 24.22 -5.86 -16.24
N ILE A 337 24.40 -4.57 -15.94
CA ILE A 337 23.79 -3.46 -16.69
C ILE A 337 24.08 -3.59 -18.18
N GLU A 338 25.25 -4.09 -18.56
CA GLU A 338 25.65 -4.26 -19.95
C GLU A 338 24.76 -5.32 -20.62
N SER A 339 24.54 -6.46 -19.99
CA SER A 339 23.65 -7.51 -20.48
C SER A 339 22.21 -7.05 -20.58
N VAL A 340 21.69 -6.32 -19.58
CA VAL A 340 20.33 -5.76 -19.62
C VAL A 340 20.20 -4.72 -20.74
N SER A 341 21.16 -3.81 -20.85
CA SER A 341 21.17 -2.79 -21.91
C SER A 341 21.23 -3.42 -23.28
N ARG A 342 22.11 -4.41 -23.48
CA ARG A 342 22.21 -5.19 -24.73
C ARG A 342 20.90 -5.91 -25.05
N TYR A 343 20.27 -6.53 -24.06
CA TYR A 343 18.97 -7.17 -24.22
C TYR A 343 17.91 -6.20 -24.71
N ILE A 344 17.80 -5.01 -24.06
CA ILE A 344 16.83 -3.97 -24.42
C ILE A 344 17.08 -3.46 -25.86
N VAL A 345 18.34 -3.23 -26.22
CA VAL A 345 18.70 -2.75 -27.58
C VAL A 345 18.31 -3.76 -28.66
N ILE A 346 18.52 -5.06 -28.41
CA ILE A 346 18.27 -6.11 -29.41
C ILE A 346 16.79 -6.48 -29.49
N ASN A 347 16.12 -6.58 -28.36
CA ASN A 347 14.78 -7.18 -28.25
C ASN A 347 13.67 -6.17 -27.94
N GLY A 348 14.03 -4.90 -27.75
CA GLY A 348 13.13 -3.90 -27.22
C GLY A 348 12.93 -4.04 -25.70
N TYR A 349 12.30 -3.02 -25.14
CA TYR A 349 11.94 -3.05 -23.71
C TYR A 349 10.79 -4.04 -23.49
N SER A 350 11.04 -5.06 -22.68
CA SER A 350 10.03 -6.02 -22.23
C SER A 350 9.82 -5.88 -20.72
N ARG A 351 8.60 -5.54 -20.31
CA ARG A 351 8.23 -5.41 -18.89
C ARG A 351 8.63 -6.62 -18.04
N LYS A 352 8.42 -7.82 -18.56
CA LYS A 352 8.65 -9.08 -17.83
C LYS A 352 10.12 -9.46 -17.60
N LYS A 353 11.07 -8.79 -18.25
CA LYS A 353 12.49 -9.18 -18.20
C LYS A 353 13.44 -8.09 -17.74
N CYS A 354 12.93 -6.92 -17.42
CA CYS A 354 13.75 -5.84 -16.86
C CYS A 354 13.54 -5.76 -15.36
N PRO A 355 14.51 -6.20 -14.57
CA PRO A 355 14.41 -6.16 -13.10
C PRO A 355 14.72 -4.77 -12.52
N LEU A 356 15.11 -3.80 -13.33
CA LEU A 356 15.35 -2.43 -12.89
C LEU A 356 14.03 -1.70 -12.64
N PRO A 357 13.95 -0.84 -11.63
CA PRO A 357 12.84 0.10 -11.49
C PRO A 357 12.75 1.00 -12.73
N VAL A 358 11.60 1.01 -13.35
CA VAL A 358 11.34 1.79 -14.56
C VAL A 358 10.05 2.57 -14.40
N ALA A 359 10.15 3.89 -14.54
CA ALA A 359 8.99 4.76 -14.52
C ALA A 359 8.42 4.96 -15.93
N HIS A 360 7.09 5.02 -15.99
CA HIS A 360 6.33 5.27 -17.19
C HIS A 360 5.49 6.54 -17.04
N PHE A 361 5.73 7.52 -17.91
CA PHE A 361 4.93 8.74 -17.98
C PHE A 361 4.39 8.85 -19.41
N GLY A 362 3.21 8.30 -19.67
CA GLY A 362 2.70 8.16 -21.02
C GLY A 362 3.65 7.32 -21.90
N LYS A 363 4.25 7.94 -22.91
CA LYS A 363 5.24 7.31 -23.80
C LYS A 363 6.68 7.45 -23.32
N LEU A 364 6.93 8.28 -22.32
CA LEU A 364 8.25 8.45 -21.73
C LEU A 364 8.54 7.29 -20.78
N ILE A 365 9.67 6.62 -20.99
CA ILE A 365 10.15 5.50 -20.17
C ILE A 365 11.55 5.83 -19.73
N THR A 366 11.83 5.74 -18.44
CA THR A 366 13.16 5.98 -17.87
C THR A 366 13.45 5.03 -16.71
N ALA A 367 14.73 4.62 -16.60
CA ALA A 367 15.28 3.86 -15.47
C ALA A 367 16.33 4.70 -14.71
N ASP A 368 16.59 5.93 -15.14
CA ASP A 368 17.49 6.83 -14.41
C ASP A 368 16.79 7.36 -13.15
N ARG A 369 17.39 7.08 -11.99
CA ARG A 369 16.83 7.47 -10.68
C ARG A 369 16.55 8.97 -10.59
N ARG A 370 17.44 9.83 -11.11
CA ARG A 370 17.27 11.29 -11.02
C ARG A 370 16.10 11.78 -11.86
N GLU A 371 15.96 11.19 -13.05
CA GLU A 371 14.81 11.48 -13.91
C GLU A 371 13.52 10.98 -13.28
N ILE A 372 13.52 9.76 -12.73
CA ILE A 372 12.36 9.19 -12.02
C ILE A 372 11.94 10.12 -10.89
N GLU A 373 12.84 10.50 -9.98
CA GLU A 373 12.54 11.37 -8.86
C GLU A 373 12.06 12.76 -9.30
N GLY A 374 12.70 13.34 -10.32
CA GLY A 374 12.30 14.62 -10.89
C GLY A 374 10.90 14.60 -11.48
N TYR A 375 10.60 13.62 -12.31
CA TYR A 375 9.30 13.49 -12.97
C TYR A 375 8.19 13.09 -11.98
N GLN A 376 8.46 12.22 -11.02
CA GLN A 376 7.50 11.88 -9.97
C GLN A 376 7.18 13.08 -9.09
N SER A 377 8.16 13.90 -8.74
CA SER A 377 7.93 15.15 -8.00
C SER A 377 6.98 16.08 -8.74
N ILE A 378 7.21 16.30 -10.03
CA ILE A 378 6.33 17.12 -10.86
C ILE A 378 4.94 16.51 -10.96
N ARG A 379 4.85 15.20 -11.21
CA ARG A 379 3.56 14.49 -11.29
C ARG A 379 2.77 14.60 -9.99
N ASN A 380 3.43 14.42 -8.85
CA ASN A 380 2.78 14.53 -7.54
C ASN A 380 2.23 15.94 -7.29
N LEU A 381 3.00 16.99 -7.64
CA LEU A 381 2.55 18.38 -7.56
C LEU A 381 1.33 18.64 -8.48
N MET A 382 1.33 18.10 -9.69
CA MET A 382 0.21 18.23 -10.62
C MET A 382 -1.05 17.53 -10.08
N VAL A 383 -0.89 16.29 -9.55
CA VAL A 383 -2.01 15.54 -8.96
C VAL A 383 -2.57 16.24 -7.74
N GLU A 384 -1.72 16.80 -6.88
CA GLU A 384 -2.14 17.55 -5.70
C GLU A 384 -2.88 18.84 -6.12
N TYR A 385 -2.35 19.58 -7.07
CA TYR A 385 -2.99 20.76 -7.63
C TYR A 385 -4.38 20.46 -8.21
N MET A 386 -4.53 19.36 -8.93
CA MET A 386 -5.81 18.95 -9.54
C MET A 386 -6.86 18.44 -8.53
N LYS A 387 -6.45 18.04 -7.33
CA LYS A 387 -7.37 17.68 -6.24
C LYS A 387 -7.93 18.88 -5.51
N ASN A 388 -7.34 20.06 -5.70
CA ASN A 388 -7.82 21.30 -5.10
C ASN A 388 -8.90 21.91 -6.00
N ASP A 389 -10.15 21.88 -5.55
CA ASP A 389 -11.30 22.39 -6.32
C ASP A 389 -11.28 23.93 -6.50
N ASN A 390 -10.49 24.64 -5.71
CA ASN A 390 -10.41 26.11 -5.79
C ASN A 390 -8.98 26.62 -5.54
N PRO A 391 -8.03 26.37 -6.45
CA PRO A 391 -6.66 26.83 -6.29
C PRO A 391 -6.58 28.35 -6.39
N GLU A 392 -6.03 29.00 -5.36
CA GLU A 392 -5.85 30.46 -5.33
C GLU A 392 -4.86 30.97 -6.39
N ARG A 393 -3.91 30.13 -6.79
CA ARG A 393 -2.84 30.45 -7.74
C ARG A 393 -2.60 29.31 -8.72
N PRO A 394 -2.21 29.61 -9.97
CA PRO A 394 -1.82 28.58 -10.92
C PRO A 394 -0.51 27.88 -10.48
N LEU A 395 -0.41 26.58 -10.77
CA LEU A 395 0.84 25.85 -10.63
C LEU A 395 1.79 26.23 -11.78
N CYS A 396 2.93 26.85 -11.45
CA CYS A 396 3.95 27.23 -12.40
C CYS A 396 5.17 26.33 -12.27
N ILE A 397 5.59 25.68 -13.36
CA ILE A 397 6.74 24.77 -13.39
C ILE A 397 7.74 25.24 -14.44
N GLY A 398 8.96 25.54 -14.03
CA GLY A 398 10.07 25.88 -14.92
C GLY A 398 10.89 24.64 -15.28
N VAL A 399 11.06 24.37 -16.58
CA VAL A 399 11.88 23.23 -17.07
C VAL A 399 13.05 23.75 -17.85
N PHE A 400 14.25 23.50 -17.34
CA PHE A 400 15.52 23.96 -17.93
C PHE A 400 16.34 22.78 -18.49
N GLY A 401 17.12 23.03 -19.52
CA GLY A 401 18.01 22.05 -20.11
C GLY A 401 18.44 22.45 -21.53
N PRO A 402 19.45 21.78 -22.11
CA PRO A 402 19.97 22.11 -23.44
C PRO A 402 18.91 21.88 -24.53
N PRO A 403 19.07 22.50 -25.71
CA PRO A 403 18.25 22.20 -26.88
C PRO A 403 18.33 20.71 -27.22
N GLY A 404 17.20 20.12 -27.62
CA GLY A 404 17.15 18.69 -27.99
C GLY A 404 17.08 17.70 -26.83
N ALA A 405 17.11 18.14 -25.56
CA ALA A 405 17.02 17.26 -24.38
C ALA A 405 15.62 16.67 -24.08
N GLY A 406 14.66 16.81 -24.99
CA GLY A 406 13.34 16.21 -24.84
C GLY A 406 12.41 16.92 -23.84
N LYS A 407 12.73 18.12 -23.37
CA LYS A 407 11.94 18.86 -22.35
C LYS A 407 10.44 18.94 -22.64
N SER A 408 10.09 19.44 -23.82
CA SER A 408 8.68 19.58 -24.23
C SER A 408 7.99 18.23 -24.36
N PHE A 409 8.69 17.20 -24.81
CA PHE A 409 8.17 15.83 -24.85
C PHE A 409 7.90 15.33 -23.44
N ALA A 410 8.85 15.46 -22.52
CA ALA A 410 8.70 15.02 -21.14
C ALA A 410 7.50 15.70 -20.44
N VAL A 411 7.38 17.03 -20.56
CA VAL A 411 6.25 17.79 -19.98
C VAL A 411 4.91 17.33 -20.55
N SER A 412 4.82 17.14 -21.88
CA SER A 412 3.60 16.65 -22.51
C SER A 412 3.24 15.23 -22.06
N GLN A 413 4.22 14.34 -21.91
CA GLN A 413 3.97 12.97 -21.44
C GLN A 413 3.60 12.92 -19.96
N LEU A 414 4.21 13.76 -19.11
CA LEU A 414 3.83 13.90 -17.71
C LEU A 414 2.38 14.36 -17.56
N ALA A 415 1.99 15.43 -18.26
CA ALA A 415 0.63 15.92 -18.23
C ALA A 415 -0.38 14.85 -18.68
N ALA A 416 -0.10 14.16 -19.78
CA ALA A 416 -0.93 13.05 -20.26
C ALA A 416 -1.01 11.87 -19.29
N SER A 417 0.00 11.67 -18.45
CA SER A 417 0.01 10.60 -17.45
C SER A 417 -0.82 10.91 -16.21
N VAL A 418 -1.12 12.17 -15.96
CA VAL A 418 -1.92 12.61 -14.79
C VAL A 418 -3.41 12.45 -15.09
N ASP A 419 -3.90 13.11 -16.13
CA ASP A 419 -5.31 13.01 -16.54
C ASP A 419 -5.43 13.41 -18.02
N PRO A 420 -5.42 12.45 -18.95
CA PRO A 420 -5.44 12.76 -20.38
C PRO A 420 -6.78 13.32 -20.87
N GLU A 421 -7.87 13.13 -20.12
CA GLU A 421 -9.21 13.60 -20.52
C GLU A 421 -9.47 15.04 -20.07
N ARG A 422 -8.93 15.45 -18.92
CA ARG A 422 -9.16 16.77 -18.33
C ARG A 422 -8.06 17.78 -18.65
N ILE A 423 -6.87 17.32 -19.07
CA ILE A 423 -5.73 18.21 -19.35
C ILE A 423 -5.65 18.52 -20.85
N LYS A 424 -5.90 19.79 -21.21
CA LYS A 424 -5.73 20.30 -22.56
C LYS A 424 -4.36 20.98 -22.69
N HIS A 425 -3.61 20.62 -23.74
CA HIS A 425 -2.33 21.23 -24.03
C HIS A 425 -2.53 22.47 -24.92
N LEU A 426 -2.06 23.62 -24.43
CA LEU A 426 -1.91 24.84 -25.19
C LEU A 426 -0.41 25.16 -25.26
N ASN A 427 0.10 25.44 -26.43
CA ASN A 427 1.52 25.72 -26.65
C ASN A 427 1.71 27.10 -27.25
N PHE A 428 2.40 27.96 -26.54
CA PHE A 428 2.71 29.30 -26.97
C PHE A 428 4.22 29.48 -27.09
N ASN A 429 4.67 30.05 -28.22
CA ASN A 429 6.07 30.38 -28.40
C ASN A 429 6.26 31.89 -28.14
N ILE A 430 6.72 32.22 -26.92
CA ILE A 430 6.91 33.61 -26.51
C ILE A 430 7.87 34.36 -27.44
N SER A 431 8.84 33.69 -28.06
CA SER A 431 9.76 34.35 -29.01
C SER A 431 9.06 34.85 -30.30
N GLN A 432 7.83 34.42 -30.56
CA GLN A 432 7.00 34.87 -31.68
C GLN A 432 6.07 36.01 -31.32
N PHE A 433 5.94 36.36 -30.04
CA PHE A 433 5.13 37.48 -29.60
C PHE A 433 5.77 38.80 -30.05
N ARG A 434 4.98 39.64 -30.68
CA ARG A 434 5.43 40.92 -31.26
C ARG A 434 5.01 42.13 -30.44
N CYS A 435 3.93 41.98 -29.68
CA CYS A 435 3.34 43.04 -28.84
C CYS A 435 2.64 42.43 -27.62
N GLU A 436 2.19 43.30 -26.72
CA GLU A 436 1.46 42.89 -25.50
C GLU A 436 0.11 42.21 -25.83
N ASP A 437 -0.50 42.55 -26.97
CA ASP A 437 -1.78 41.97 -27.39
C ASP A 437 -1.65 40.45 -27.67
N ASP A 438 -0.52 39.99 -28.20
CA ASP A 438 -0.27 38.57 -28.45
C ASP A 438 -0.28 37.76 -27.11
N LEU A 439 0.19 38.37 -26.03
CA LEU A 439 0.11 37.78 -24.70
C LEU A 439 -1.30 37.75 -24.14
N ILE A 440 -2.07 38.85 -24.37
CA ILE A 440 -3.48 38.93 -23.97
C ILE A 440 -4.29 37.86 -24.70
N ASP A 441 -4.06 37.68 -26.00
CA ASP A 441 -4.72 36.64 -26.80
C ASP A 441 -4.40 35.22 -26.29
N ALA A 442 -3.17 34.96 -25.86
CA ALA A 442 -2.80 33.70 -25.24
C ALA A 442 -3.59 33.44 -23.94
N PHE A 443 -3.74 34.49 -23.10
CA PHE A 443 -4.56 34.36 -21.87
C PHE A 443 -6.05 34.21 -22.18
N HIS A 444 -6.56 34.81 -23.25
CA HIS A 444 -7.94 34.60 -23.70
C HIS A 444 -8.18 33.14 -24.10
N GLN A 445 -7.24 32.51 -24.82
CA GLN A 445 -7.34 31.11 -25.19
C GLN A 445 -7.32 30.18 -23.94
N ILE A 446 -6.50 30.49 -22.92
CA ILE A 446 -6.48 29.76 -21.65
C ILE A 446 -7.83 29.91 -20.95
N ARG A 447 -8.36 31.14 -20.82
CA ARG A 447 -9.66 31.41 -20.20
C ARG A 447 -10.78 30.64 -20.89
N ASP A 448 -10.83 30.67 -22.21
CA ASP A 448 -11.87 30.03 -23.00
C ASP A 448 -11.84 28.51 -22.82
N ALA A 449 -10.65 27.91 -22.76
CA ALA A 449 -10.48 26.48 -22.43
C ALA A 449 -10.97 26.13 -21.02
N VAL A 450 -10.79 27.03 -20.04
CA VAL A 450 -11.34 26.85 -18.67
C VAL A 450 -12.87 26.90 -18.68
N LEU A 451 -13.45 27.84 -19.43
CA LEU A 451 -14.91 28.01 -19.53
C LEU A 451 -15.59 26.80 -20.21
N GLU A 452 -14.89 26.11 -21.09
CA GLU A 452 -15.35 24.86 -21.69
C GLU A 452 -15.37 23.65 -20.71
N GLY A 453 -15.02 23.87 -19.44
CA GLY A 453 -15.00 22.84 -18.40
C GLY A 453 -13.76 21.94 -18.44
N MET A 454 -12.76 22.29 -19.22
CA MET A 454 -11.45 21.66 -19.23
C MET A 454 -10.54 22.35 -18.21
N VAL A 455 -9.75 21.59 -17.47
CA VAL A 455 -8.69 22.15 -16.62
C VAL A 455 -7.44 22.26 -17.49
N PRO A 456 -7.05 23.44 -17.96
CA PRO A 456 -5.86 23.54 -18.76
C PRO A 456 -4.63 23.66 -17.86
N PRO A 457 -3.61 22.83 -18.01
CA PRO A 457 -2.27 23.31 -17.79
C PRO A 457 -1.89 24.13 -19.02
N GLY A 458 -1.97 25.44 -18.91
CA GLY A 458 -1.34 26.30 -19.89
C GLY A 458 0.16 26.06 -19.80
N ILE A 459 0.75 25.44 -20.82
CA ILE A 459 2.20 25.38 -20.95
C ILE A 459 2.57 26.59 -21.80
N LEU A 460 3.08 27.62 -21.15
CA LEU A 460 3.73 28.78 -21.80
C LEU A 460 5.15 28.44 -22.20
#